data_60f9a95a9db8a0d548e011fa6d8af6fc
#
_entry.id   60f9a95a9db8a0d548e011fa6d8af6fc
#
_cell.length_a   1.000
_cell.length_b   1.000
_cell.length_c   1.000
_cell.angle_alpha   90.00
_cell.angle_beta   90.00
_cell.angle_gamma   90.00
#
_symmetry.space_group_name_H-M   'P 1'
#
loop_
_entity.id
_entity.type
_entity.pdbx_description
1 polymer ?
#
loop_
_entity_poly.entity_id
_entity_poly.type
_entity_poly.pdbx_seq_one_letter_code
_entity_poly.pdbx_strand_id
1 'polypeptide(L)'
;MKHVAVGNAVLAVMLVVVGIYVNSGTKPRMNTQSLYALTDSESHETLRVALLSDLHVKNSPDAIAELTELWSGVIEQTPDIILLGGDYINDGVSNQDIPSIGPAIANIFRASGDIPVVAVLGNHDHWSGAESWTEYLSEAGVTVLENETVVLDAVGTCIRGFGDAFTDHFEYVDFPTACDDRLKITLTHDPAGAFNPKVEGLVLAGHTHCGQISIPLLGPLYVPTQAPREAYCGLYKDEQRQVFVSSGIGTSVIPLRFNAKASWDHITINY
;
A
#
# COMPACT_ATOMS: atom_id res chain seq x y z
N MET A 1 -13.05 22.47 45.60
CA MET A 1 -14.05 21.78 44.77
C MET A 1 -14.12 22.37 43.32
N LYS A 2 -14.15 23.70 43.09
CA LYS A 2 -14.24 24.27 41.73
C LYS A 2 -13.04 23.92 40.84
N HIS A 3 -11.81 23.86 41.34
CA HIS A 3 -10.61 23.54 40.55
C HIS A 3 -10.56 22.08 40.11
N VAL A 4 -11.08 21.14 40.90
CA VAL A 4 -11.16 19.74 40.51
C VAL A 4 -12.19 19.50 39.41
N ALA A 5 -13.34 20.20 39.48
CA ALA A 5 -14.38 20.11 38.44
C ALA A 5 -13.91 20.69 37.09
N VAL A 6 -13.14 21.76 37.09
CA VAL A 6 -12.56 22.35 35.87
C VAL A 6 -11.50 21.41 35.29
N GLY A 7 -10.63 20.84 36.13
CA GLY A 7 -9.62 19.89 35.66
C GLY A 7 -10.23 18.64 35.01
N ASN A 8 -11.28 18.10 35.59
CA ASN A 8 -12.00 16.94 35.05
C ASN A 8 -12.72 17.26 33.75
N ALA A 9 -13.30 18.48 33.62
CA ALA A 9 -13.94 18.92 32.39
C ALA A 9 -12.90 19.10 31.24
N VAL A 10 -11.74 19.69 31.51
CA VAL A 10 -10.65 19.85 30.55
C VAL A 10 -10.13 18.49 30.09
N LEU A 11 -9.92 17.56 31.04
CA LEU A 11 -9.48 16.19 30.71
C LEU A 11 -10.51 15.47 29.83
N ALA A 12 -11.80 15.57 30.17
CA ALA A 12 -12.88 14.97 29.37
C ALA A 12 -12.92 15.54 27.94
N VAL A 13 -12.79 16.87 27.77
CA VAL A 13 -12.73 17.51 26.45
C VAL A 13 -11.50 17.05 25.68
N MET A 14 -10.32 16.96 26.30
CA MET A 14 -9.11 16.45 25.66
C MET A 14 -9.30 15.00 25.18
N LEU A 15 -9.88 14.12 26.03
CA LEU A 15 -10.12 12.73 25.66
C LEU A 15 -11.10 12.60 24.49
N VAL A 16 -12.14 13.43 24.44
CA VAL A 16 -13.10 13.47 23.33
C VAL A 16 -12.42 13.97 22.05
N VAL A 17 -11.62 15.04 22.12
CA VAL A 17 -10.88 15.57 20.95
C VAL A 17 -9.88 14.55 20.43
N VAL A 18 -9.11 13.90 21.31
CA VAL A 18 -8.20 12.82 20.93
C VAL A 18 -8.95 11.64 20.32
N GLY A 19 -10.08 11.24 20.90
CA GLY A 19 -10.92 10.17 20.37
C GLY A 19 -11.46 10.47 18.97
N ILE A 20 -11.93 11.70 18.74
CA ILE A 20 -12.40 12.14 17.42
C ILE A 20 -11.23 12.15 16.41
N TYR A 21 -10.07 12.68 16.80
CA TYR A 21 -8.90 12.75 15.93
C TYR A 21 -8.39 11.35 15.54
N VAL A 22 -8.28 10.43 16.50
CA VAL A 22 -7.91 9.03 16.28
C VAL A 22 -8.90 8.34 15.35
N ASN A 23 -10.21 8.45 15.63
CA ASN A 23 -11.24 7.82 14.79
C ASN A 23 -11.26 8.37 13.35
N SER A 24 -10.99 9.67 13.18
CA SER A 24 -10.91 10.29 11.83
C SER A 24 -9.69 9.80 11.03
N GLY A 25 -8.65 9.31 11.70
CA GLY A 25 -7.43 8.80 11.08
C GLY A 25 -7.56 7.40 10.48
N THR A 26 -8.57 6.62 10.90
CA THR A 26 -8.78 5.24 10.44
C THR A 26 -9.61 5.13 9.17
N LYS A 27 -10.35 6.17 8.76
CA LYS A 27 -11.09 6.17 7.50
C LYS A 27 -10.13 6.47 6.35
N PRO A 28 -9.99 5.56 5.38
CA PRO A 28 -9.10 5.78 4.25
C PRO A 28 -9.57 6.96 3.40
N ARG A 29 -8.61 7.74 2.91
CA ARG A 29 -8.82 8.89 2.04
C ARG A 29 -7.96 8.74 0.80
N MET A 30 -8.41 9.31 -0.30
CA MET A 30 -7.56 9.49 -1.45
C MET A 30 -6.46 10.51 -1.12
N ASN A 31 -5.21 10.11 -1.33
CA ASN A 31 -4.04 10.96 -1.26
C ASN A 31 -3.53 11.16 -2.70
N THR A 32 -3.32 12.39 -3.11
CA THR A 32 -2.87 12.69 -4.48
C THR A 32 -1.40 13.05 -4.47
N GLN A 33 -0.62 12.39 -5.33
CA GLN A 33 0.81 12.60 -5.49
C GLN A 33 1.18 12.85 -6.95
N SER A 34 2.23 13.62 -7.17
CA SER A 34 2.85 13.77 -8.48
C SER A 34 4.31 13.39 -8.36
N LEU A 35 4.73 12.36 -9.09
CA LEU A 35 6.09 11.85 -9.11
C LEU A 35 6.69 12.07 -10.50
N TYR A 36 7.99 12.11 -10.56
CA TYR A 36 8.74 12.21 -11.81
C TYR A 36 9.65 11.00 -11.90
N ALA A 37 9.56 10.25 -12.99
CA ALA A 37 10.52 9.17 -13.21
C ALA A 37 11.94 9.74 -13.35
N LEU A 38 12.94 9.00 -12.90
CA LEU A 38 14.34 9.34 -13.10
C LEU A 38 14.70 8.99 -14.55
N THR A 39 14.33 9.87 -15.50
CA THR A 39 14.65 9.74 -16.91
C THR A 39 15.38 11.00 -17.38
N ASP A 40 16.33 10.82 -18.31
CA ASP A 40 17.04 11.95 -18.95
C ASP A 40 16.21 12.57 -20.09
N SER A 41 14.98 12.10 -20.33
CA SER A 41 14.14 12.56 -21.43
C SER A 41 13.23 13.72 -21.01
N GLU A 42 13.09 14.72 -21.87
CA GLU A 42 12.06 15.76 -21.78
C GLU A 42 10.67 15.22 -22.19
N SER A 43 10.39 13.95 -21.90
CA SER A 43 9.10 13.34 -22.19
C SER A 43 8.00 14.00 -21.38
N HIS A 44 6.83 14.20 -21.99
CA HIS A 44 5.64 14.79 -21.37
C HIS A 44 4.52 13.75 -21.21
N GLU A 45 4.89 12.48 -21.18
CA GLU A 45 3.92 11.40 -20.95
C GLU A 45 3.58 11.29 -19.47
N THR A 46 2.36 10.87 -19.20
CA THR A 46 1.86 10.68 -17.83
C THR A 46 1.17 9.34 -17.68
N LEU A 47 1.42 8.68 -16.56
CA LEU A 47 0.71 7.48 -16.13
C LEU A 47 -0.01 7.74 -14.80
N ARG A 48 -1.32 7.45 -14.75
CA ARG A 48 -2.12 7.55 -13.52
C ARG A 48 -2.16 6.19 -12.84
N VAL A 49 -1.57 6.11 -11.68
CA VAL A 49 -1.49 4.89 -10.87
C VAL A 49 -2.39 5.04 -9.66
N ALA A 50 -3.24 4.05 -9.39
CA ALA A 50 -3.86 3.89 -8.09
C ALA A 50 -3.06 2.87 -7.29
N LEU A 51 -2.44 3.28 -6.18
CA LEU A 51 -1.73 2.41 -5.26
C LEU A 51 -2.59 2.14 -4.03
N LEU A 52 -2.91 0.88 -3.81
CA LEU A 52 -3.61 0.39 -2.61
C LEU A 52 -2.69 -0.60 -1.90
N SER A 53 -2.46 -0.40 -0.62
CA SER A 53 -1.65 -1.29 0.20
C SER A 53 -2.26 -1.44 1.60
N ASP A 54 -1.90 -2.51 2.28
CA ASP A 54 -2.24 -2.71 3.69
C ASP A 54 -3.76 -2.60 3.92
N LEU A 55 -4.54 -3.38 3.17
CA LEU A 55 -6.00 -3.36 3.25
C LEU A 55 -6.48 -3.86 4.61
N HIS A 56 -5.83 -4.90 5.15
CA HIS A 56 -6.14 -5.53 6.43
C HIS A 56 -7.65 -5.76 6.62
N VAL A 57 -8.27 -6.37 5.62
CA VAL A 57 -9.72 -6.64 5.62
C VAL A 57 -10.08 -7.60 6.74
N LYS A 58 -11.06 -7.25 7.55
CA LYS A 58 -11.60 -8.11 8.60
C LYS A 58 -12.61 -9.09 8.03
N ASN A 59 -12.73 -10.27 8.64
CA ASN A 59 -13.75 -11.24 8.26
C ASN A 59 -15.14 -10.78 8.74
N SER A 60 -15.71 -9.81 8.04
CA SER A 60 -17.07 -9.32 8.30
C SER A 60 -17.73 -8.79 7.02
N PRO A 61 -19.08 -8.91 6.89
CA PRO A 61 -19.81 -8.34 5.77
C PRO A 61 -19.59 -6.83 5.60
N ASP A 62 -19.47 -6.10 6.71
CA ASP A 62 -19.26 -4.65 6.69
C ASP A 62 -17.89 -4.30 6.08
N ALA A 63 -16.83 -5.05 6.43
CA ALA A 63 -15.50 -4.83 5.87
C ALA A 63 -15.45 -5.12 4.36
N ILE A 64 -16.17 -6.12 3.88
CA ILE A 64 -16.30 -6.41 2.45
C ILE A 64 -17.10 -5.30 1.75
N ALA A 65 -18.16 -4.78 2.37
CA ALA A 65 -18.91 -3.66 1.81
C ALA A 65 -18.06 -2.37 1.76
N GLU A 66 -17.30 -2.07 2.81
CA GLU A 66 -16.37 -0.94 2.87
C GLU A 66 -15.28 -1.05 1.77
N LEU A 67 -14.70 -2.23 1.57
CA LEU A 67 -13.74 -2.46 0.48
C LEU A 67 -14.38 -2.29 -0.89
N THR A 68 -15.62 -2.76 -1.06
CA THR A 68 -16.36 -2.62 -2.32
C THR A 68 -16.63 -1.15 -2.65
N GLU A 69 -17.02 -0.35 -1.66
CA GLU A 69 -17.23 1.10 -1.80
C GLU A 69 -15.92 1.80 -2.14
N LEU A 70 -14.85 1.48 -1.43
CA LEU A 70 -13.51 2.00 -1.69
C LEU A 70 -13.07 1.71 -3.12
N TRP A 71 -13.20 0.43 -3.56
CA TRP A 71 -12.82 0.00 -4.90
C TRP A 71 -13.59 0.75 -5.99
N SER A 72 -14.89 0.93 -5.80
CA SER A 72 -15.72 1.72 -6.70
C SER A 72 -15.20 3.16 -6.82
N GLY A 73 -14.85 3.78 -5.69
CA GLY A 73 -14.26 5.12 -5.67
C GLY A 73 -12.87 5.20 -6.35
N VAL A 74 -12.08 4.12 -6.30
CA VAL A 74 -10.81 4.02 -7.04
C VAL A 74 -11.06 3.98 -8.55
N ILE A 75 -11.98 3.13 -9.00
CA ILE A 75 -12.33 3.01 -10.43
C ILE A 75 -12.88 4.32 -11.00
N GLU A 76 -13.68 5.07 -10.23
CA GLU A 76 -14.20 6.38 -10.62
C GLU A 76 -13.09 7.41 -10.91
N GLN A 77 -11.89 7.26 -10.34
CA GLN A 77 -10.75 8.12 -10.65
C GLN A 77 -10.09 7.78 -12.00
N THR A 78 -10.56 6.74 -12.69
CA THR A 78 -10.05 6.32 -14.00
C THR A 78 -8.52 6.18 -14.06
N PRO A 79 -7.88 5.39 -13.18
CA PRO A 79 -6.45 5.15 -13.25
C PRO A 79 -6.12 4.36 -14.51
N ASP A 80 -4.89 4.52 -15.01
CA ASP A 80 -4.39 3.75 -16.14
C ASP A 80 -3.93 2.34 -15.71
N ILE A 81 -3.57 2.21 -14.42
CA ILE A 81 -3.18 0.96 -13.75
C ILE A 81 -3.50 1.02 -12.27
N ILE A 82 -3.83 -0.13 -11.68
CA ILE A 82 -3.98 -0.30 -10.23
C ILE A 82 -2.86 -1.21 -9.73
N LEU A 83 -2.16 -0.77 -8.68
CA LEU A 83 -1.10 -1.52 -8.01
C LEU A 83 -1.55 -1.87 -6.58
N LEU A 84 -1.46 -3.16 -6.25
CA LEU A 84 -1.82 -3.68 -4.94
C LEU A 84 -0.55 -4.07 -4.19
N GLY A 85 -0.26 -3.34 -3.10
CA GLY A 85 1.00 -3.43 -2.36
C GLY A 85 1.03 -4.51 -1.27
N GLY A 86 0.07 -5.45 -1.24
CA GLY A 86 0.03 -6.54 -0.25
C GLY A 86 -0.73 -6.22 1.03
N ASP A 87 -0.74 -7.19 1.95
CA ASP A 87 -1.46 -7.21 3.22
C ASP A 87 -2.99 -7.05 3.02
N TYR A 88 -3.59 -8.04 2.33
CA TYR A 88 -5.02 -8.04 2.03
C TYR A 88 -5.87 -8.33 3.25
N ILE A 89 -5.37 -9.16 4.16
CA ILE A 89 -6.13 -9.69 5.29
C ILE A 89 -5.62 -9.16 6.63
N ASN A 90 -6.55 -8.96 7.58
CA ASN A 90 -6.21 -8.54 8.94
C ASN A 90 -5.65 -9.72 9.76
N ASP A 91 -4.68 -9.46 10.62
CA ASP A 91 -4.03 -10.42 11.52
C ASP A 91 -4.97 -11.10 12.53
N GLY A 92 -6.15 -10.55 12.75
CA GLY A 92 -7.19 -11.17 13.57
C GLY A 92 -8.05 -12.21 12.85
N VAL A 93 -7.85 -12.43 11.54
CA VAL A 93 -8.59 -13.43 10.77
C VAL A 93 -7.93 -14.80 10.90
N SER A 94 -8.71 -15.82 11.26
CA SER A 94 -8.22 -17.19 11.35
C SER A 94 -7.86 -17.74 9.96
N ASN A 95 -6.77 -18.50 9.85
CA ASN A 95 -6.41 -19.18 8.61
C ASN A 95 -7.52 -20.14 8.11
N GLN A 96 -8.41 -20.60 9.00
CA GLN A 96 -9.57 -21.41 8.62
C GLN A 96 -10.64 -20.62 7.84
N ASP A 97 -10.64 -19.29 7.98
CA ASP A 97 -11.58 -18.40 7.31
C ASP A 97 -11.05 -17.91 5.95
N ILE A 98 -9.75 -18.06 5.67
CA ILE A 98 -9.12 -17.60 4.42
C ILE A 98 -9.83 -18.18 3.17
N PRO A 99 -10.18 -19.49 3.09
CA PRO A 99 -10.88 -20.04 1.93
C PRO A 99 -12.26 -19.41 1.67
N SER A 100 -12.84 -18.75 2.66
CA SER A 100 -14.11 -18.03 2.54
C SER A 100 -13.94 -16.56 2.18
N ILE A 101 -13.04 -15.86 2.87
CA ILE A 101 -12.89 -14.41 2.74
C ILE A 101 -11.93 -14.03 1.60
N GLY A 102 -10.90 -14.83 1.33
CA GLY A 102 -9.90 -14.56 0.29
C GLY A 102 -10.54 -14.39 -1.09
N PRO A 103 -11.36 -15.37 -1.56
CA PRO A 103 -12.10 -15.22 -2.81
C PRO A 103 -13.06 -14.02 -2.82
N ALA A 104 -13.68 -13.68 -1.68
CA ALA A 104 -14.58 -12.53 -1.59
C ALA A 104 -13.83 -11.21 -1.77
N ILE A 105 -12.64 -11.07 -1.17
CA ILE A 105 -11.76 -9.91 -1.36
C ILE A 105 -11.30 -9.85 -2.83
N ALA A 106 -10.73 -10.92 -3.35
CA ALA A 106 -10.21 -10.98 -4.71
C ALA A 106 -11.28 -10.69 -5.77
N ASN A 107 -12.50 -11.18 -5.56
CA ASN A 107 -13.60 -10.95 -6.50
C ASN A 107 -14.03 -9.47 -6.61
N ILE A 108 -13.75 -8.64 -5.60
CA ILE A 108 -13.98 -7.18 -5.70
C ILE A 108 -13.06 -6.58 -6.77
N PHE A 109 -11.83 -7.06 -6.87
CA PHE A 109 -10.84 -6.55 -7.84
C PHE A 109 -11.20 -6.91 -9.29
N ARG A 110 -11.98 -7.94 -9.51
CA ARG A 110 -12.53 -8.29 -10.85
C ARG A 110 -13.33 -7.15 -11.47
N ALA A 111 -13.89 -6.26 -10.67
CA ALA A 111 -14.67 -5.12 -11.15
C ALA A 111 -13.80 -3.98 -11.75
N SER A 112 -12.47 -4.18 -11.91
CA SER A 112 -11.57 -3.23 -12.59
C SER A 112 -11.87 -3.07 -14.10
N GLY A 113 -12.61 -4.02 -14.70
CA GLY A 113 -12.86 -4.02 -16.14
C GLY A 113 -11.56 -4.21 -16.94
N ASP A 114 -11.28 -3.28 -17.85
CA ASP A 114 -10.06 -3.32 -18.69
C ASP A 114 -8.84 -2.68 -18.02
N ILE A 115 -8.98 -2.11 -16.82
CA ILE A 115 -7.85 -1.52 -16.10
C ILE A 115 -6.95 -2.64 -15.57
N PRO A 116 -5.66 -2.71 -15.97
CA PRO A 116 -4.75 -3.73 -15.46
C PRO A 116 -4.54 -3.58 -13.96
N VAL A 117 -4.58 -4.70 -13.23
CA VAL A 117 -4.31 -4.77 -11.80
C VAL A 117 -3.10 -5.66 -11.59
N VAL A 118 -2.08 -5.12 -10.93
CA VAL A 118 -0.85 -5.86 -10.58
C VAL A 118 -0.65 -5.83 -9.08
N ALA A 119 -0.27 -6.95 -8.51
CA ALA A 119 -0.18 -7.19 -7.08
C ALA A 119 1.17 -7.78 -6.66
N VAL A 120 1.60 -7.46 -5.46
CA VAL A 120 2.57 -8.24 -4.68
C VAL A 120 1.91 -8.74 -3.40
N LEU A 121 2.52 -9.70 -2.74
CA LEU A 121 2.06 -10.19 -1.44
C LEU A 121 2.83 -9.48 -0.32
N GLY A 122 2.13 -9.26 0.81
CA GLY A 122 2.74 -8.76 2.03
C GLY A 122 2.93 -9.86 3.07
N ASN A 123 3.45 -9.50 4.22
CA ASN A 123 3.77 -10.45 5.27
C ASN A 123 2.52 -11.17 5.84
N HIS A 124 1.38 -10.48 5.94
CA HIS A 124 0.12 -11.13 6.37
C HIS A 124 -0.40 -12.13 5.35
N ASP A 125 -0.17 -11.90 4.06
CA ASP A 125 -0.56 -12.81 3.00
C ASP A 125 0.33 -14.07 3.03
N HIS A 126 1.64 -13.91 3.23
CA HIS A 126 2.56 -15.03 3.43
C HIS A 126 2.20 -15.87 4.66
N TRP A 127 1.92 -15.25 5.80
CA TRP A 127 1.54 -15.95 7.02
C TRP A 127 0.19 -16.65 6.94
N SER A 128 -0.72 -16.15 6.12
CA SER A 128 -2.06 -16.72 5.94
C SER A 128 -2.18 -17.69 4.76
N GLY A 129 -1.13 -17.81 3.93
CA GLY A 129 -1.05 -18.76 2.82
C GLY A 129 -0.86 -18.09 1.46
N ALA A 130 0.39 -17.75 1.12
CA ALA A 130 0.77 -17.05 -0.11
C ALA A 130 0.26 -17.73 -1.39
N GLU A 131 0.33 -19.07 -1.46
CA GLU A 131 -0.16 -19.85 -2.61
C GLU A 131 -1.66 -19.64 -2.84
N SER A 132 -2.46 -19.68 -1.76
CA SER A 132 -3.90 -19.42 -1.84
C SER A 132 -4.21 -17.99 -2.27
N TRP A 133 -3.49 -17.00 -1.75
CA TRP A 133 -3.66 -15.61 -2.16
C TRP A 133 -3.32 -15.40 -3.64
N THR A 134 -2.23 -16.00 -4.11
CA THR A 134 -1.84 -15.97 -5.52
C THR A 134 -2.94 -16.57 -6.40
N GLU A 135 -3.52 -17.71 -6.00
CA GLU A 135 -4.61 -18.34 -6.71
C GLU A 135 -5.86 -17.47 -6.77
N TYR A 136 -6.35 -16.97 -5.62
CA TYR A 136 -7.55 -16.13 -5.56
C TYR A 136 -7.43 -14.85 -6.39
N LEU A 137 -6.29 -14.16 -6.27
CA LEU A 137 -6.04 -12.94 -7.01
C LEU A 137 -5.93 -13.20 -8.52
N SER A 138 -5.22 -14.27 -8.92
CA SER A 138 -5.07 -14.64 -10.33
C SER A 138 -6.41 -15.05 -10.97
N GLU A 139 -7.24 -15.81 -10.26
CA GLU A 139 -8.59 -16.13 -10.69
C GLU A 139 -9.49 -14.90 -10.84
N ALA A 140 -9.22 -13.84 -10.09
CA ALA A 140 -9.89 -12.55 -10.23
C ALA A 140 -9.36 -11.68 -11.39
N GLY A 141 -8.32 -12.13 -12.10
CA GLY A 141 -7.71 -11.40 -13.21
C GLY A 141 -6.61 -10.44 -12.77
N VAL A 142 -6.11 -10.55 -11.54
CA VAL A 142 -4.98 -9.77 -11.02
C VAL A 142 -3.67 -10.47 -11.40
N THR A 143 -2.70 -9.73 -11.92
CA THR A 143 -1.34 -10.23 -12.14
C THR A 143 -0.57 -10.17 -10.82
N VAL A 144 -0.28 -11.31 -10.21
CA VAL A 144 0.52 -11.39 -8.97
C VAL A 144 1.98 -11.59 -9.33
N LEU A 145 2.85 -10.79 -8.74
CA LEU A 145 4.29 -10.83 -8.97
C LEU A 145 5.02 -11.17 -7.67
N GLU A 146 5.97 -12.10 -7.77
CA GLU A 146 6.93 -12.40 -6.72
C GLU A 146 8.31 -12.58 -7.35
N ASN A 147 9.16 -11.56 -7.27
CA ASN A 147 10.49 -11.50 -7.89
C ASN A 147 10.46 -11.70 -9.41
N GLU A 148 9.50 -11.06 -10.06
CA GLU A 148 9.33 -11.14 -11.52
C GLU A 148 8.82 -9.81 -12.11
N THR A 149 8.77 -9.73 -13.41
CA THR A 149 8.36 -8.53 -14.14
C THR A 149 7.26 -8.84 -15.15
N VAL A 150 6.23 -8.00 -15.19
CA VAL A 150 5.22 -7.99 -16.24
C VAL A 150 5.42 -6.78 -17.16
N VAL A 151 5.26 -7.02 -18.47
CA VAL A 151 5.22 -5.98 -19.51
C VAL A 151 3.76 -5.67 -19.80
N LEU A 152 3.36 -4.43 -19.62
CA LEU A 152 1.99 -3.96 -19.85
C LEU A 152 1.97 -3.08 -21.09
N ASP A 153 1.78 -3.70 -22.26
CA ASP A 153 1.80 -3.01 -23.57
C ASP A 153 0.72 -1.93 -23.67
N ALA A 154 -0.45 -2.17 -23.08
CA ALA A 154 -1.59 -1.24 -23.13
C ALA A 154 -1.28 0.13 -22.49
N VAL A 155 -0.36 0.19 -21.54
CA VAL A 155 0.02 1.40 -20.80
C VAL A 155 1.51 1.75 -20.93
N GLY A 156 2.23 1.06 -21.81
CA GLY A 156 3.64 1.35 -22.10
C GLY A 156 4.60 1.18 -20.94
N THR A 157 4.26 0.34 -19.94
CA THR A 157 4.95 0.28 -18.66
C THR A 157 5.37 -1.14 -18.31
N CYS A 158 6.50 -1.27 -17.62
CA CYS A 158 6.91 -2.51 -16.97
C CYS A 158 6.78 -2.39 -15.46
N ILE A 159 6.14 -3.39 -14.85
CA ILE A 159 6.06 -3.49 -13.39
C ILE A 159 6.90 -4.68 -12.94
N ARG A 160 7.91 -4.41 -12.11
CA ARG A 160 8.67 -5.42 -11.39
C ARG A 160 8.12 -5.55 -9.98
N GLY A 161 7.65 -6.73 -9.60
CA GLY A 161 7.19 -7.04 -8.24
C GLY A 161 8.27 -7.82 -7.49
N PHE A 162 8.65 -7.32 -6.31
CA PHE A 162 9.51 -8.10 -5.41
C PHE A 162 8.68 -8.89 -4.40
N GLY A 163 9.20 -10.05 -4.00
CA GLY A 163 8.75 -10.76 -2.82
C GLY A 163 8.98 -9.92 -1.55
N ASP A 164 8.22 -10.20 -0.51
CA ASP A 164 8.26 -9.40 0.71
C ASP A 164 9.61 -9.53 1.44
N ALA A 165 10.28 -8.39 1.68
CA ALA A 165 11.57 -8.35 2.36
C ALA A 165 11.46 -8.63 3.86
N PHE A 166 10.31 -8.35 4.48
CA PHE A 166 10.09 -8.60 5.90
C PHE A 166 9.99 -10.09 6.24
N THR A 167 9.50 -10.90 5.29
CA THR A 167 9.38 -12.36 5.45
C THR A 167 10.45 -13.16 4.69
N ASP A 168 11.55 -12.51 4.30
CA ASP A 168 12.69 -13.13 3.61
C ASP A 168 12.36 -13.72 2.22
N HIS A 169 11.31 -13.22 1.53
CA HIS A 169 10.94 -13.65 0.17
C HIS A 169 11.55 -12.77 -0.93
N PHE A 170 12.23 -11.69 -0.55
CA PHE A 170 12.86 -10.79 -1.49
C PHE A 170 14.01 -11.47 -2.23
N GLU A 171 13.93 -11.48 -3.57
CA GLU A 171 15.04 -11.80 -4.46
C GLU A 171 15.16 -10.70 -5.53
N TYR A 172 16.39 -10.25 -5.79
CA TYR A 172 16.61 -9.25 -6.83
C TYR A 172 16.48 -9.88 -8.23
N VAL A 173 15.68 -9.27 -9.07
CA VAL A 173 15.57 -9.56 -10.50
C VAL A 173 15.74 -8.29 -11.31
N ASP A 174 16.40 -8.37 -12.47
CA ASP A 174 16.53 -7.25 -13.41
C ASP A 174 15.26 -7.07 -14.23
N PHE A 175 15.04 -5.85 -14.74
CA PHE A 175 14.06 -5.67 -15.78
C PHE A 175 14.54 -6.36 -17.09
N PRO A 176 13.66 -7.10 -17.79
CA PRO A 176 14.00 -7.68 -19.08
C PRO A 176 14.23 -6.61 -20.15
N THR A 177 14.96 -6.92 -21.20
CA THR A 177 15.26 -6.00 -22.31
C THR A 177 14.00 -5.45 -23.02
N ALA A 178 12.88 -6.16 -22.93
CA ALA A 178 11.59 -5.66 -23.41
C ALA A 178 11.13 -4.38 -22.69
N CYS A 179 11.76 -4.03 -21.57
CA CYS A 179 11.46 -2.84 -20.77
C CYS A 179 12.39 -1.65 -21.05
N ASP A 180 13.36 -1.75 -21.95
CA ASP A 180 14.41 -0.73 -22.11
C ASP A 180 13.84 0.65 -22.47
N ASP A 181 12.85 0.70 -23.35
CA ASP A 181 12.20 1.93 -23.82
C ASP A 181 10.85 2.20 -23.13
N ARG A 182 10.62 1.67 -21.94
CA ARG A 182 9.35 1.78 -21.20
C ARG A 182 9.55 2.41 -19.83
N LEU A 183 8.47 3.00 -19.31
CA LEU A 183 8.43 3.37 -17.90
C LEU A 183 8.62 2.12 -17.03
N LYS A 184 9.59 2.18 -16.11
CA LYS A 184 9.90 1.09 -15.16
C LYS A 184 9.46 1.46 -13.78
N ILE A 185 8.58 0.65 -13.19
CA ILE A 185 8.10 0.81 -11.81
C ILE A 185 8.39 -0.47 -11.06
N THR A 186 8.97 -0.36 -9.88
CA THR A 186 9.12 -1.46 -8.94
C THR A 186 8.02 -1.38 -7.88
N LEU A 187 7.34 -2.49 -7.62
CA LEU A 187 6.37 -2.65 -6.55
C LEU A 187 6.94 -3.63 -5.51
N THR A 188 6.89 -3.27 -4.26
CA THR A 188 7.28 -4.15 -3.14
C THR A 188 6.37 -3.90 -1.95
N HIS A 189 6.14 -4.92 -1.10
CA HIS A 189 5.39 -4.68 0.12
C HIS A 189 6.23 -3.88 1.11
N ASP A 190 7.31 -4.46 1.65
CA ASP A 190 8.23 -3.75 2.56
C ASP A 190 9.20 -2.85 1.79
N PRO A 191 9.27 -1.55 2.12
CA PRO A 191 10.23 -0.64 1.50
C PRO A 191 11.69 -1.04 1.68
N ALA A 192 12.04 -1.94 2.61
CA ALA A 192 13.41 -2.46 2.77
C ALA A 192 13.94 -3.08 1.46
N GLY A 193 13.09 -3.73 0.67
CA GLY A 193 13.46 -4.27 -0.64
C GLY A 193 13.98 -3.23 -1.61
N ALA A 194 13.51 -1.98 -1.51
CA ALA A 194 13.97 -0.87 -2.35
C ALA A 194 15.44 -0.48 -2.08
N PHE A 195 15.99 -0.81 -0.91
CA PHE A 195 17.34 -0.42 -0.50
C PHE A 195 18.41 -1.47 -0.81
N ASN A 196 18.07 -2.54 -1.53
CA ASN A 196 19.08 -3.36 -2.15
C ASN A 196 19.94 -2.51 -3.11
N PRO A 197 21.29 -2.60 -3.09
CA PRO A 197 22.18 -1.76 -3.88
C PRO A 197 21.96 -1.78 -5.41
N LYS A 198 21.29 -2.85 -5.92
CA LYS A 198 20.97 -2.99 -7.33
C LYS A 198 19.64 -2.38 -7.73
N VAL A 199 18.82 -1.94 -6.78
CA VAL A 199 17.50 -1.37 -7.07
C VAL A 199 17.65 0.12 -7.35
N GLU A 200 17.22 0.52 -8.53
CA GLU A 200 17.24 1.89 -9.02
C GLU A 200 15.85 2.29 -9.55
N GLY A 201 15.66 3.60 -9.73
CA GLY A 201 14.45 4.16 -10.33
C GLY A 201 13.30 4.34 -9.34
N LEU A 202 12.06 4.23 -9.84
CA LEU A 202 10.85 4.45 -9.05
C LEU A 202 10.39 3.17 -8.38
N VAL A 203 10.22 3.23 -7.05
CA VAL A 203 9.70 2.14 -6.22
C VAL A 203 8.46 2.62 -5.48
N LEU A 204 7.41 1.81 -5.49
CA LEU A 204 6.19 2.01 -4.72
C LEU A 204 6.08 0.90 -3.66
N ALA A 205 5.75 1.28 -2.43
CA ALA A 205 5.73 0.35 -1.29
C ALA A 205 4.61 0.66 -0.29
N GLY A 206 4.37 -0.28 0.64
CA GLY A 206 3.43 -0.20 1.75
C GLY A 206 4.05 -0.57 3.10
N HIS A 207 3.43 -1.52 3.82
CA HIS A 207 3.90 -2.20 5.04
C HIS A 207 4.01 -1.33 6.30
N THR A 208 4.53 -0.14 6.19
CA THR A 208 4.94 0.67 7.34
C THR A 208 3.78 1.36 8.06
N HIS A 209 2.62 1.49 7.40
CA HIS A 209 1.47 2.29 7.87
C HIS A 209 1.85 3.71 8.30
N CYS A 210 2.97 4.28 7.81
CA CYS A 210 3.56 5.50 8.34
C CYS A 210 3.80 5.44 9.85
N GLY A 211 4.02 4.23 10.39
CA GLY A 211 4.16 3.93 11.81
C GLY A 211 2.85 3.91 12.59
N GLN A 212 1.69 3.97 11.91
CA GLN A 212 0.32 3.90 12.45
C GLN A 212 0.04 4.81 13.66
N ILE A 213 0.97 4.86 14.65
CA ILE A 213 0.98 5.80 15.77
C ILE A 213 2.27 6.60 15.70
N SER A 214 2.17 7.86 15.26
CA SER A 214 3.28 8.78 15.10
C SER A 214 3.13 9.96 16.04
N ILE A 215 4.05 10.09 17.00
CA ILE A 215 4.00 11.19 17.98
C ILE A 215 4.56 12.46 17.33
N PRO A 216 3.85 13.59 17.43
CA PRO A 216 4.38 14.86 16.93
C PRO A 216 5.78 15.14 17.45
N LEU A 217 6.68 15.56 16.58
CA LEU A 217 8.10 15.85 16.82
C LEU A 217 9.00 14.64 17.11
N LEU A 218 8.45 13.50 17.57
CA LEU A 218 9.23 12.28 17.82
C LEU A 218 9.12 11.28 16.66
N GLY A 219 8.03 11.35 15.89
CA GLY A 219 7.76 10.43 14.80
C GLY A 219 7.10 9.12 15.25
N PRO A 220 7.15 8.07 14.42
CA PRO A 220 6.55 6.78 14.72
C PRO A 220 7.19 6.11 15.93
N LEU A 221 6.36 5.46 16.76
CA LEU A 221 6.84 4.71 17.92
C LEU A 221 7.56 3.43 17.53
N TYR A 222 7.06 2.77 16.50
CA TYR A 222 7.61 1.52 15.99
C TYR A 222 7.24 1.37 14.51
N VAL A 223 8.17 0.87 13.71
CA VAL A 223 7.95 0.48 12.30
C VAL A 223 8.73 -0.80 12.05
N PRO A 224 8.06 -1.89 11.65
CA PRO A 224 8.69 -3.20 11.48
C PRO A 224 9.38 -3.31 10.10
N THR A 225 10.37 -2.49 9.82
CA THR A 225 11.14 -2.53 8.56
C THR A 225 12.61 -2.23 8.81
N GLN A 226 13.47 -2.72 7.92
CA GLN A 226 14.89 -2.39 7.87
C GLN A 226 15.19 -1.20 6.93
N ALA A 227 14.18 -0.61 6.31
CA ALA A 227 14.34 0.60 5.51
C ALA A 227 14.86 1.77 6.36
N PRO A 228 15.54 2.75 5.76
CA PRO A 228 15.91 3.99 6.45
C PRO A 228 14.68 4.71 6.98
N ARG A 229 14.84 5.41 8.11
CA ARG A 229 13.73 6.12 8.78
C ARG A 229 13.04 7.15 7.87
N GLU A 230 13.80 7.75 7.00
CA GLU A 230 13.34 8.74 6.01
C GLU A 230 12.40 8.12 4.96
N ALA A 231 12.45 6.80 4.80
CA ALA A 231 11.60 6.03 3.89
C ALA A 231 10.47 5.28 4.61
N TYR A 232 10.08 5.71 5.79
CA TYR A 232 8.94 5.10 6.49
C TYR A 232 7.59 5.59 6.00
N CYS A 233 7.53 6.72 5.29
CA CYS A 233 6.26 7.31 4.85
C CYS A 233 6.47 8.37 3.78
N GLY A 234 5.64 8.36 2.75
CA GLY A 234 5.69 9.34 1.67
C GLY A 234 6.89 9.14 0.76
N LEU A 235 7.39 10.22 0.17
CA LEU A 235 8.45 10.16 -0.83
C LEU A 235 9.84 10.28 -0.19
N TYR A 236 10.64 9.23 -0.30
CA TYR A 236 12.09 9.25 -0.13
C TYR A 236 12.76 9.39 -1.50
N LYS A 237 13.89 10.10 -1.57
CA LYS A 237 14.67 10.27 -2.79
C LYS A 237 16.16 10.32 -2.49
N ASP A 238 16.94 9.57 -3.23
CA ASP A 238 18.41 9.66 -3.31
C ASP A 238 18.87 9.79 -4.77
N GLU A 239 20.17 9.62 -5.04
CA GLU A 239 20.75 9.72 -6.38
C GLU A 239 20.34 8.58 -7.30
N GLN A 240 19.95 7.42 -6.74
CA GLN A 240 19.65 6.20 -7.50
C GLN A 240 18.15 5.93 -7.60
N ARG A 241 17.35 6.34 -6.61
CA ARG A 241 15.96 5.91 -6.49
C ARG A 241 15.02 6.95 -5.91
N GLN A 242 13.76 6.78 -6.22
CA GLN A 242 12.64 7.40 -5.55
C GLN A 242 11.77 6.28 -4.97
N VAL A 243 11.55 6.29 -3.66
CA VAL A 243 10.70 5.31 -2.96
C VAL A 243 9.51 6.05 -2.39
N PHE A 244 8.33 5.75 -2.91
CA PHE A 244 7.09 6.24 -2.34
C PHE A 244 6.46 5.15 -1.47
N VAL A 245 6.24 5.48 -0.20
CA VAL A 245 5.68 4.56 0.78
C VAL A 245 4.30 5.03 1.18
N SER A 246 3.28 4.23 0.82
CA SER A 246 1.89 4.46 1.18
C SER A 246 1.68 4.38 2.70
N SER A 247 0.72 5.14 3.21
CA SER A 247 0.32 4.98 4.60
C SER A 247 -0.61 3.80 4.84
N GLY A 248 -1.08 3.16 3.76
CA GLY A 248 -1.97 2.02 3.83
C GLY A 248 -3.41 2.35 4.27
N ILE A 249 -4.32 1.43 3.98
CA ILE A 249 -5.77 1.60 4.14
C ILE A 249 -6.25 1.14 5.52
N GLY A 250 -5.84 -0.06 5.92
CA GLY A 250 -6.26 -0.70 7.16
C GLY A 250 -5.45 -0.32 8.39
N THR A 251 -5.51 -1.17 9.37
CA THR A 251 -4.71 -1.09 10.62
C THR A 251 -4.20 -2.48 10.96
N SER A 252 -2.97 -2.56 11.46
CA SER A 252 -2.37 -3.78 12.00
C SER A 252 -2.26 -3.70 13.52
N VAL A 253 -2.35 -4.85 14.22
CA VAL A 253 -2.21 -5.03 15.67
C VAL A 253 -3.28 -4.30 16.48
N ILE A 254 -3.44 -3.00 16.33
CA ILE A 254 -4.44 -2.21 17.08
C ILE A 254 -5.32 -1.41 16.11
N PRO A 255 -6.64 -1.32 16.36
CA PRO A 255 -7.58 -0.70 15.42
C PRO A 255 -7.63 0.83 15.58
N LEU A 256 -6.47 1.48 15.59
CA LEU A 256 -6.40 2.94 15.70
C LEU A 256 -5.19 3.50 14.96
N ARG A 257 -5.33 4.73 14.46
CA ARG A 257 -4.24 5.51 13.87
C ARG A 257 -4.14 6.87 14.56
N PHE A 258 -2.92 7.33 14.78
CA PHE A 258 -2.66 8.65 15.33
C PHE A 258 -1.55 9.33 14.55
N ASN A 259 -1.85 10.49 13.96
CA ASN A 259 -0.96 11.28 13.12
C ASN A 259 -0.34 10.51 11.92
N ALA A 260 -0.98 9.40 11.54
CA ALA A 260 -0.67 8.57 10.38
C ALA A 260 -2.01 8.16 9.74
N LYS A 261 -2.56 9.05 8.89
CA LYS A 261 -3.90 8.87 8.32
C LYS A 261 -3.92 7.73 7.33
N ALA A 262 -4.98 6.92 7.37
CA ALA A 262 -5.24 5.91 6.36
C ALA A 262 -5.43 6.56 4.99
N SER A 263 -4.80 6.02 3.95
CA SER A 263 -4.98 6.46 2.57
C SER A 263 -4.74 5.35 1.57
N TRP A 264 -5.35 5.49 0.41
CA TRP A 264 -4.87 4.96 -0.85
C TRP A 264 -4.33 6.13 -1.68
N ASP A 265 -3.46 5.86 -2.64
CA ASP A 265 -2.70 6.90 -3.30
C ASP A 265 -3.04 6.95 -4.80
N HIS A 266 -3.51 8.12 -5.28
CA HIS A 266 -3.65 8.43 -6.69
C HIS A 266 -2.39 9.17 -7.14
N ILE A 267 -1.53 8.47 -7.88
CA ILE A 267 -0.20 8.93 -8.25
C ILE A 267 -0.17 9.26 -9.74
N THR A 268 0.18 10.50 -10.10
CA THR A 268 0.51 10.87 -11.47
C THR A 268 2.02 10.78 -11.64
N ILE A 269 2.49 9.88 -12.51
CA ILE A 269 3.90 9.73 -12.84
C ILE A 269 4.15 10.42 -14.16
N ASN A 270 5.07 11.39 -14.15
CA ASN A 270 5.54 12.11 -15.34
C ASN A 270 6.87 11.49 -15.80
N TYR A 271 6.99 11.12 -17.10
CA TYR A 271 8.15 10.39 -17.63
C TYR A 271 8.42 10.69 -19.11
#